data_1edb631c167220bc6626cf76ca7ee2e5
#
_entry.id   1edb631c167220bc6626cf76ca7ee2e5
#
_cell.length_a   1.000
_cell.length_b   1.000
_cell.length_c   1.000
_cell.angle_alpha   90.00
_cell.angle_beta   90.00
_cell.angle_gamma   90.00
#
_symmetry.space_group_name_H-M   'P 1'
#
loop_
_entity.id
_entity.type
_entity.pdbx_description
1 polymer ?
#
loop_
_entity_poly.entity_id
_entity_poly.type
_entity_poly.pdbx_seq_one_letter_code
_entity_poly.pdbx_strand_id
1 'polypeptide(L)'
;MLRYLVTSSLAAMALTACSQPANTPATDEPSESASSHAQTSNAYPAHQPSDAAITEADFAYRIEALADDRFEGRGPASEHGEQAATWIAEEMDAVGLEPAGTDGWFQPVPLIESTLDESASSFDISVDGEAMGLQTNVDVVFWSQNPEEQVSLDASELVFVGYGVVAPEYGWNDYEGVDVTGKTVVILINDPGFADPDAGWFNGSAMTYYGRWTYKYEEAARQGAEGAIIVHQTAPASYPWGTVQSSWTGPQFTLASSAGQERADVQAWITEDKAIELFDALDLDFVELSQAAVSPDFTPVDMGRATMSASLTNSLRSLTSNNVAGQVTGSERPDEYVLFMAHWDHIGVRLNFSGDDQIYNGAVDNATGVTAILELAEAYAKADIPPERSLIFVAVTAEESGLLGSEYYAQNPLVPLDQTVGGFNFDGILPIGRTEDIVVIGYGASELEDLLRMEAEADGMYLSPDPNPEAGYFYRSDHVTLARRGVPMLYADSGSVAEDGGREYGAQIETAYRLQAYHKPADEFDPNWDMGGFVQATELMYRVSRRLADSEDWPNWYEDNEFRVLRDAMMDE
;
A
#
# COMPACT_ATOMS: atom_id res chain seq x y z
N MET A 1 30.15 30.40 33.27
CA MET A 1 30.45 31.83 33.06
C MET A 1 30.62 32.02 31.57
N LEU A 2 29.68 32.59 30.90
CA LEU A 2 29.73 33.67 29.95
C LEU A 2 28.31 33.88 29.38
N ARG A 3 27.71 35.00 29.74
CA ARG A 3 26.41 35.48 29.23
C ARG A 3 26.70 36.27 27.96
N TYR A 4 25.92 36.06 26.90
CA TYR A 4 25.77 37.03 25.81
C TYR A 4 24.31 37.48 25.73
N LEU A 5 24.15 38.79 25.98
CA LEU A 5 22.95 39.58 25.71
C LEU A 5 22.82 39.77 24.18
N VAL A 6 21.61 39.65 23.67
CA VAL A 6 21.23 40.19 22.35
C VAL A 6 20.13 41.21 22.56
N THR A 7 20.44 42.41 22.17
CA THR A 7 19.60 43.62 22.22
C THR A 7 18.63 43.64 21.04
N SER A 8 17.36 43.89 21.36
CA SER A 8 16.27 44.17 20.40
C SER A 8 16.35 45.62 19.91
N SER A 9 16.19 45.83 18.62
CA SER A 9 15.94 47.14 18.00
C SER A 9 14.57 47.14 17.32
N LEU A 10 13.65 47.91 17.93
CA LEU A 10 12.39 48.33 17.29
C LEU A 10 12.69 49.47 16.30
N ALA A 11 12.12 49.34 15.08
CA ALA A 11 11.95 50.47 14.17
C ALA A 11 10.46 50.65 13.88
N ALA A 12 9.93 51.77 14.36
CA ALA A 12 8.59 52.24 14.03
C ALA A 12 8.65 53.03 12.73
N MET A 13 7.68 52.81 11.81
CA MET A 13 7.42 53.73 10.72
C MET A 13 5.94 54.09 10.62
N ALA A 14 5.74 55.40 10.46
CA ALA A 14 4.55 56.17 10.63
C ALA A 14 3.51 56.00 9.47
N LEU A 15 2.25 56.09 9.84
CA LEU A 15 1.09 56.30 8.97
C LEU A 15 1.09 57.73 8.40
N THR A 16 0.80 57.78 7.08
CA THR A 16 0.31 59.03 6.48
C THR A 16 -1.00 58.72 5.75
N ALA A 17 -2.05 59.34 6.25
CA ALA A 17 -3.40 59.34 5.64
C ALA A 17 -3.46 60.41 4.54
N CYS A 18 -4.13 60.11 3.42
CA CYS A 18 -4.66 61.12 2.53
C CYS A 18 -6.08 60.74 2.06
N SER A 19 -6.90 61.72 2.18
CA SER A 19 -8.34 61.79 2.05
C SER A 19 -8.91 61.58 0.65
N GLN A 20 -10.14 61.07 0.60
CA GLN A 20 -11.07 60.97 -0.55
C GLN A 20 -11.53 62.34 -1.08
N PRO A 21 -12.11 62.35 -2.31
CA PRO A 21 -13.51 62.83 -2.37
C PRO A 21 -14.47 61.82 -3.08
N ALA A 22 -15.72 61.90 -2.61
CA ALA A 22 -16.87 61.20 -3.07
C ALA A 22 -17.37 61.67 -4.44
N ASN A 23 -17.92 60.76 -5.26
CA ASN A 23 -18.97 61.06 -6.21
C ASN A 23 -19.91 59.84 -6.39
N THR A 24 -21.20 60.11 -6.38
CA THR A 24 -22.37 59.23 -6.46
C THR A 24 -22.84 59.05 -7.93
N PRO A 25 -23.91 58.30 -8.25
CA PRO A 25 -23.81 57.02 -8.96
C PRO A 25 -24.35 57.08 -10.40
N ALA A 26 -23.92 56.17 -11.24
CA ALA A 26 -24.61 55.86 -12.48
C ALA A 26 -24.99 54.38 -12.48
N THR A 27 -26.27 54.17 -12.72
CA THR A 27 -26.88 52.86 -12.99
C THR A 27 -26.48 52.38 -14.35
N ASP A 28 -25.90 51.14 -14.41
CA ASP A 28 -25.84 50.39 -15.64
C ASP A 28 -26.07 48.90 -15.36
N GLU A 29 -26.89 48.32 -16.22
CA GLU A 29 -27.35 46.94 -16.22
C GLU A 29 -26.20 45.93 -16.37
N PRO A 30 -26.33 44.65 -15.91
CA PRO A 30 -25.28 43.67 -16.05
C PRO A 30 -25.24 43.13 -17.48
N SER A 31 -24.17 43.43 -18.21
CA SER A 31 -23.81 42.67 -19.41
C SER A 31 -23.22 41.33 -18.99
N GLU A 32 -23.91 40.25 -19.36
CA GLU A 32 -23.33 38.91 -19.36
C GLU A 32 -22.10 38.86 -20.26
N SER A 33 -20.92 38.95 -19.68
CA SER A 33 -19.70 38.46 -20.36
C SER A 33 -19.53 36.99 -20.01
N ALA A 34 -20.01 36.12 -20.90
CA ALA A 34 -19.57 34.75 -20.94
C ALA A 34 -18.05 34.74 -21.10
N SER A 35 -17.29 34.53 -20.01
CA SER A 35 -15.89 34.15 -20.09
C SER A 35 -15.89 32.73 -20.64
N SER A 36 -15.65 32.63 -21.95
CA SER A 36 -15.20 31.38 -22.55
C SER A 36 -13.83 31.05 -21.91
N HIS A 37 -13.83 30.19 -20.88
CA HIS A 37 -12.63 29.45 -20.56
C HIS A 37 -12.37 28.60 -21.80
N ALA A 38 -11.42 29.05 -22.61
CA ALA A 38 -10.78 28.19 -23.57
C ALA A 38 -10.16 27.05 -22.74
N GLN A 39 -10.78 25.88 -22.78
CA GLN A 39 -10.09 24.65 -22.46
C GLN A 39 -8.92 24.57 -23.44
N THR A 40 -7.75 25.03 -23.01
CA THR A 40 -6.51 24.54 -23.59
C THR A 40 -6.50 23.07 -23.22
N SER A 41 -6.75 22.20 -24.19
CA SER A 41 -6.43 20.81 -24.09
C SER A 41 -4.90 20.74 -23.89
N ASN A 42 -4.44 20.68 -22.66
CA ASN A 42 -3.12 20.24 -22.32
C ASN A 42 -3.07 18.72 -22.54
N ALA A 43 -3.28 18.28 -23.79
CA ALA A 43 -2.92 16.93 -24.15
C ALA A 43 -1.40 16.87 -24.01
N TYR A 44 -0.91 16.03 -23.13
CA TYR A 44 0.49 15.64 -23.11
C TYR A 44 0.86 15.22 -24.54
N PRO A 45 2.02 15.60 -25.07
CA PRO A 45 2.38 15.17 -26.41
C PRO A 45 2.31 13.64 -26.45
N ALA A 46 1.60 13.10 -27.42
CA ALA A 46 1.47 11.66 -27.54
C ALA A 46 2.88 11.04 -27.59
N HIS A 47 3.14 10.09 -26.69
CA HIS A 47 4.35 9.32 -26.71
C HIS A 47 4.50 8.66 -28.08
N GLN A 48 5.70 8.63 -28.60
CA GLN A 48 6.02 7.84 -29.77
C GLN A 48 6.84 6.66 -29.28
N PRO A 49 6.20 5.50 -29.03
CA PRO A 49 6.90 4.30 -28.61
C PRO A 49 8.08 4.03 -29.55
N SER A 50 9.29 3.88 -29.00
CA SER A 50 10.50 3.90 -29.81
C SER A 50 10.72 2.59 -30.57
N ASP A 51 11.02 1.53 -29.85
CA ASP A 51 11.29 0.19 -30.34
C ASP A 51 11.24 -0.83 -29.18
N ALA A 52 11.82 -2.00 -29.33
CA ALA A 52 11.86 -3.01 -28.25
C ALA A 52 12.89 -2.72 -27.15
N ALA A 53 13.60 -1.60 -27.20
CA ALA A 53 14.62 -1.25 -26.21
C ALA A 53 13.96 -0.53 -25.02
N ILE A 54 14.32 -0.94 -23.82
CA ILE A 54 13.99 -0.25 -22.58
C ILE A 54 14.91 0.95 -22.44
N THR A 55 14.38 2.18 -22.36
CA THR A 55 15.18 3.39 -22.40
C THR A 55 14.94 4.36 -21.27
N GLU A 56 15.98 5.11 -20.88
CA GLU A 56 15.87 6.19 -19.89
C GLU A 56 14.88 7.28 -20.32
N ALA A 57 14.77 7.54 -21.63
CA ALA A 57 13.90 8.58 -22.16
C ALA A 57 12.42 8.20 -22.03
N ASP A 58 12.09 6.93 -22.27
CA ASP A 58 10.73 6.43 -22.15
C ASP A 58 10.33 6.34 -20.69
N PHE A 59 11.24 5.90 -19.79
CA PHE A 59 11.04 5.98 -18.35
C PHE A 59 10.73 7.40 -17.88
N ALA A 60 11.57 8.36 -18.21
CA ALA A 60 11.37 9.74 -17.81
C ALA A 60 10.03 10.29 -18.30
N TYR A 61 9.68 10.03 -19.57
CA TYR A 61 8.41 10.46 -20.16
C TYR A 61 7.20 9.87 -19.42
N ARG A 62 7.18 8.54 -19.21
CA ARG A 62 6.04 7.85 -18.62
C ARG A 62 5.83 8.19 -17.14
N ILE A 63 6.93 8.29 -16.36
CA ILE A 63 6.84 8.72 -14.96
C ILE A 63 6.34 10.17 -14.87
N GLU A 64 6.94 11.12 -15.63
CA GLU A 64 6.50 12.51 -15.64
C GLU A 64 5.04 12.65 -16.05
N ALA A 65 4.60 11.87 -17.07
CA ALA A 65 3.24 11.90 -17.55
C ALA A 65 2.23 11.37 -16.53
N LEU A 66 2.55 10.28 -15.84
CA LEU A 66 1.65 9.64 -14.89
C LEU A 66 1.62 10.37 -13.54
N ALA A 67 2.72 10.99 -13.14
CA ALA A 67 2.82 11.80 -11.93
C ALA A 67 2.41 13.27 -12.11
N ASP A 68 1.84 13.65 -13.26
CA ASP A 68 1.42 15.03 -13.56
C ASP A 68 0.18 15.43 -12.74
N ASP A 69 0.13 16.67 -12.26
CA ASP A 69 -0.96 17.28 -11.48
C ASP A 69 -2.35 17.13 -12.13
N ARG A 70 -2.41 16.95 -13.46
CA ARG A 70 -3.69 16.77 -14.19
C ARG A 70 -4.47 15.53 -13.72
N PHE A 71 -3.78 14.55 -13.13
CA PHE A 71 -4.41 13.35 -12.59
C PHE A 71 -4.76 13.46 -11.10
N GLU A 72 -4.51 14.64 -10.50
CA GLU A 72 -4.84 14.93 -9.09
C GLU A 72 -4.44 13.80 -8.13
N GLY A 73 -3.22 13.27 -8.31
CA GLY A 73 -2.68 12.21 -7.47
C GLY A 73 -3.37 10.85 -7.62
N ARG A 74 -4.06 10.62 -8.72
CA ARG A 74 -4.63 9.31 -9.15
C ARG A 74 -5.48 8.60 -8.11
N GLY A 75 -6.25 9.34 -7.31
CA GLY A 75 -7.15 8.71 -6.33
C GLY A 75 -8.09 7.70 -7.00
N PRO A 76 -8.29 6.48 -6.43
CA PRO A 76 -9.13 5.46 -7.02
C PRO A 76 -10.59 5.91 -7.12
N ALA A 77 -11.28 5.53 -8.19
CA ALA A 77 -12.66 5.91 -8.51
C ALA A 77 -12.91 7.44 -8.56
N SER A 78 -11.85 8.27 -8.61
CA SER A 78 -11.97 9.70 -8.88
C SER A 78 -11.99 9.98 -10.38
N GLU A 79 -12.55 11.12 -10.80
CA GLU A 79 -12.58 11.50 -12.22
C GLU A 79 -11.18 11.55 -12.84
N HIS A 80 -10.21 12.13 -12.14
CA HIS A 80 -8.84 12.28 -12.63
C HIS A 80 -8.02 11.00 -12.50
N GLY A 81 -8.26 10.18 -11.48
CA GLY A 81 -7.67 8.83 -11.38
C GLY A 81 -8.12 7.92 -12.53
N GLU A 82 -9.40 7.92 -12.88
CA GLU A 82 -9.90 7.13 -14.03
C GLU A 82 -9.40 7.67 -15.39
N GLN A 83 -9.00 8.96 -15.47
CA GLN A 83 -8.28 9.48 -16.63
C GLN A 83 -6.85 8.93 -16.70
N ALA A 84 -6.18 8.72 -15.55
CA ALA A 84 -4.88 8.05 -15.52
C ALA A 84 -5.01 6.58 -15.97
N ALA A 85 -6.01 5.85 -15.50
CA ALA A 85 -6.30 4.49 -15.97
C ALA A 85 -6.55 4.45 -17.49
N THR A 86 -7.26 5.46 -18.02
CA THR A 86 -7.49 5.58 -19.46
C THR A 86 -6.19 5.85 -20.22
N TRP A 87 -5.32 6.71 -19.68
CA TRP A 87 -4.01 6.99 -20.28
C TRP A 87 -3.13 5.72 -20.30
N ILE A 88 -3.15 4.91 -19.25
CA ILE A 88 -2.42 3.62 -19.21
C ILE A 88 -2.93 2.68 -20.31
N ALA A 89 -4.25 2.60 -20.48
CA ALA A 89 -4.84 1.79 -21.56
C ALA A 89 -4.42 2.30 -22.96
N GLU A 90 -4.32 3.61 -23.15
CA GLU A 90 -3.83 4.23 -24.39
C GLU A 90 -2.35 3.92 -24.64
N GLU A 91 -1.51 3.91 -23.59
CA GLU A 91 -0.10 3.49 -23.68
C GLU A 91 0.01 2.00 -24.02
N MET A 92 -0.78 1.12 -23.38
CA MET A 92 -0.82 -0.32 -23.70
C MET A 92 -1.21 -0.57 -25.17
N ASP A 93 -2.19 0.17 -25.70
CA ASP A 93 -2.57 0.11 -27.11
C ASP A 93 -1.44 0.60 -28.04
N ALA A 94 -0.80 1.71 -27.66
CA ALA A 94 0.26 2.32 -28.46
C ALA A 94 1.52 1.46 -28.56
N VAL A 95 1.87 0.70 -27.50
CA VAL A 95 2.99 -0.25 -27.54
C VAL A 95 2.65 -1.53 -28.28
N GLY A 96 1.37 -1.84 -28.51
CA GLY A 96 0.91 -2.95 -29.34
C GLY A 96 0.40 -4.16 -28.58
N LEU A 97 -0.05 -4.00 -27.33
CA LEU A 97 -0.75 -5.06 -26.60
C LEU A 97 -2.16 -5.30 -27.17
N GLU A 98 -2.72 -6.45 -26.81
CA GLU A 98 -4.13 -6.77 -27.00
C GLU A 98 -4.91 -6.50 -25.69
N PRO A 99 -6.16 -5.96 -25.76
CA PRO A 99 -6.97 -5.78 -24.55
C PRO A 99 -7.23 -7.11 -23.83
N ALA A 100 -7.04 -7.14 -22.50
CA ALA A 100 -7.23 -8.33 -21.69
C ALA A 100 -8.25 -8.17 -20.55
N GLY A 101 -8.86 -7.00 -20.39
CA GLY A 101 -9.90 -6.76 -19.39
C GLY A 101 -11.25 -7.39 -19.74
N THR A 102 -12.17 -7.41 -18.80
CA THR A 102 -13.56 -7.89 -19.02
C THR A 102 -14.39 -6.90 -19.82
N ASP A 103 -13.97 -5.63 -19.89
CA ASP A 103 -14.55 -4.57 -20.71
C ASP A 103 -13.43 -3.87 -21.51
N GLY A 104 -12.95 -4.54 -22.55
CA GLY A 104 -11.82 -4.08 -23.35
C GLY A 104 -10.52 -4.08 -22.55
N TRP A 105 -9.95 -2.89 -22.29
CA TRP A 105 -8.75 -2.74 -21.46
C TRP A 105 -9.03 -2.83 -19.97
N PHE A 106 -10.30 -2.71 -19.55
CA PHE A 106 -10.68 -2.51 -18.16
C PHE A 106 -11.25 -3.80 -17.52
N GLN A 107 -10.89 -4.01 -16.27
CA GLN A 107 -11.61 -4.88 -15.35
C GLN A 107 -12.24 -3.98 -14.27
N PRO A 108 -13.54 -3.70 -14.36
CA PRO A 108 -14.23 -2.86 -13.38
C PRO A 108 -14.19 -3.48 -11.98
N VAL A 109 -13.72 -2.71 -11.01
CA VAL A 109 -13.61 -3.07 -9.60
C VAL A 109 -14.70 -2.33 -8.82
N PRO A 110 -15.78 -3.01 -8.41
CA PRO A 110 -16.84 -2.38 -7.64
C PRO A 110 -16.38 -2.10 -6.21
N LEU A 111 -16.46 -0.84 -5.80
CA LEU A 111 -16.05 -0.35 -4.49
C LEU A 111 -17.22 0.25 -3.72
N ILE A 112 -17.18 0.17 -2.40
CA ILE A 112 -17.99 0.96 -1.49
C ILE A 112 -17.05 1.91 -0.76
N GLU A 113 -17.26 3.19 -0.94
CA GLU A 113 -16.65 4.24 -0.13
C GLU A 113 -17.47 4.48 1.12
N SER A 114 -16.84 4.44 2.27
CA SER A 114 -17.39 4.80 3.57
C SER A 114 -16.63 6.00 4.13
N THR A 115 -17.32 7.07 4.45
CA THR A 115 -16.74 8.25 5.10
C THR A 115 -17.39 8.47 6.45
N LEU A 116 -16.60 8.41 7.51
CA LEU A 116 -17.05 8.65 8.88
C LEU A 116 -17.41 10.13 9.08
N ASP A 117 -18.61 10.40 9.57
CA ASP A 117 -18.96 11.71 10.12
C ASP A 117 -18.45 11.80 11.56
N GLU A 118 -17.25 12.34 11.74
CA GLU A 118 -16.63 12.47 13.06
C GLU A 118 -17.49 13.29 14.05
N SER A 119 -18.29 14.23 13.54
CA SER A 119 -19.13 15.09 14.39
C SER A 119 -20.37 14.36 14.93
N ALA A 120 -20.82 13.33 14.22
CA ALA A 120 -21.95 12.49 14.59
C ALA A 120 -21.54 11.14 15.17
N SER A 121 -20.22 10.89 15.27
CA SER A 121 -19.66 9.62 15.74
C SER A 121 -18.99 9.79 17.11
N SER A 122 -18.86 8.69 17.84
CA SER A 122 -18.19 8.67 19.14
C SER A 122 -17.48 7.34 19.37
N PHE A 123 -16.36 7.40 20.08
CA PHE A 123 -15.62 6.25 20.57
C PHE A 123 -15.14 6.55 21.98
N ASP A 124 -15.34 5.65 22.92
CA ASP A 124 -14.87 5.78 24.28
C ASP A 124 -14.51 4.43 24.91
N ILE A 125 -13.50 4.45 25.76
CA ILE A 125 -13.16 3.35 26.65
C ILE A 125 -13.43 3.83 28.07
N SER A 126 -14.18 3.04 28.85
CA SER A 126 -14.50 3.32 30.24
C SER A 126 -13.88 2.27 31.15
N VAL A 127 -13.30 2.66 32.27
CA VAL A 127 -12.84 1.76 33.33
C VAL A 127 -13.67 2.00 34.58
N ASP A 128 -14.29 0.95 35.13
CA ASP A 128 -15.23 1.02 36.26
C ASP A 128 -16.39 2.05 36.03
N GLY A 129 -16.73 2.30 34.77
CA GLY A 129 -17.75 3.26 34.36
C GLY A 129 -17.28 4.73 34.24
N GLU A 130 -15.99 5.00 34.45
CA GLU A 130 -15.38 6.31 34.23
C GLU A 130 -14.71 6.34 32.86
N ALA A 131 -15.11 7.30 32.00
CA ALA A 131 -14.59 7.48 30.66
C ALA A 131 -13.12 7.91 30.67
N MET A 132 -12.29 7.35 29.78
CA MET A 132 -10.89 7.77 29.61
C MET A 132 -10.73 9.13 28.93
N GLY A 133 -11.75 9.58 28.18
CA GLY A 133 -11.74 10.88 27.50
C GLY A 133 -10.78 10.94 26.33
N LEU A 134 -10.75 9.89 25.51
CA LEU A 134 -9.91 9.78 24.31
C LEU A 134 -10.25 10.86 23.28
N GLN A 135 -9.24 11.45 22.67
CA GLN A 135 -9.40 12.45 21.63
C GLN A 135 -9.24 11.77 20.25
N THR A 136 -10.30 11.81 19.44
CA THR A 136 -10.28 11.32 18.06
C THR A 136 -9.16 11.97 17.25
N ASN A 137 -8.48 11.19 16.43
CA ASN A 137 -7.32 11.58 15.63
C ASN A 137 -6.05 11.96 16.40
N VAL A 138 -6.11 12.07 17.74
CA VAL A 138 -4.95 12.33 18.58
C VAL A 138 -4.54 11.08 19.35
N ASP A 139 -5.48 10.50 20.08
CA ASP A 139 -5.27 9.33 20.94
C ASP A 139 -5.76 8.03 20.30
N VAL A 140 -6.79 8.13 19.45
CA VAL A 140 -7.49 7.01 18.81
C VAL A 140 -7.91 7.38 17.40
N VAL A 141 -7.83 6.42 16.48
CA VAL A 141 -8.58 6.41 15.21
C VAL A 141 -9.47 5.19 15.19
N PHE A 142 -10.66 5.30 14.62
CA PHE A 142 -11.63 4.21 14.58
C PHE A 142 -12.51 4.28 13.33
N TRP A 143 -12.94 3.14 12.86
CA TRP A 143 -13.79 2.99 11.68
C TRP A 143 -14.52 1.65 11.72
N SER A 144 -15.31 1.40 10.69
CA SER A 144 -15.89 0.10 10.39
C SER A 144 -15.67 -0.26 8.93
N GLN A 145 -15.25 -1.47 8.67
CA GLN A 145 -15.22 -2.03 7.31
C GLN A 145 -16.57 -2.60 6.89
N ASN A 146 -17.54 -2.69 7.80
CA ASN A 146 -18.91 -3.02 7.45
C ASN A 146 -19.54 -1.84 6.71
N PRO A 147 -20.05 -2.01 5.49
CA PRO A 147 -20.61 -0.91 4.70
C PRO A 147 -22.02 -0.57 5.18
N GLU A 148 -22.12 -0.07 6.39
CA GLU A 148 -23.37 0.33 7.07
C GLU A 148 -23.34 1.80 7.45
N GLU A 149 -24.48 2.50 7.24
CA GLU A 149 -24.62 3.91 7.62
C GLU A 149 -24.55 4.14 9.13
N GLN A 150 -24.89 3.12 9.92
CA GLN A 150 -24.87 3.17 11.38
C GLN A 150 -24.27 1.88 11.92
N VAL A 151 -23.19 2.00 12.69
CA VAL A 151 -22.56 0.89 13.42
C VAL A 151 -22.47 1.29 14.89
N SER A 152 -22.78 0.40 15.82
CA SER A 152 -22.67 0.71 17.24
C SER A 152 -22.27 -0.51 18.07
N LEU A 153 -21.41 -0.28 19.05
CA LEU A 153 -21.10 -1.17 20.14
C LEU A 153 -21.46 -0.50 21.47
N ASP A 154 -22.05 -1.24 22.39
CA ASP A 154 -22.46 -0.71 23.68
C ASP A 154 -21.84 -1.54 24.82
N ALA A 155 -20.90 -0.95 25.52
CA ALA A 155 -20.22 -1.50 26.69
C ALA A 155 -19.61 -2.90 26.46
N SER A 156 -18.97 -3.12 25.30
CA SER A 156 -18.26 -4.36 24.96
C SER A 156 -17.05 -4.54 25.89
N GLU A 157 -16.96 -5.67 26.60
CA GLU A 157 -15.86 -5.98 27.53
C GLU A 157 -14.53 -6.11 26.79
N LEU A 158 -13.43 -5.62 27.38
CA LEU A 158 -12.10 -5.71 26.80
C LEU A 158 -11.38 -6.99 27.24
N VAL A 159 -10.61 -7.55 26.30
CA VAL A 159 -9.68 -8.66 26.53
C VAL A 159 -8.35 -8.38 25.86
N PHE A 160 -7.24 -8.42 26.59
CA PHE A 160 -5.91 -8.32 26.00
C PHE A 160 -5.47 -9.70 25.52
N VAL A 161 -5.24 -9.84 24.22
CA VAL A 161 -4.88 -11.10 23.54
C VAL A 161 -3.44 -11.11 23.02
N GLY A 162 -2.54 -10.35 23.65
CA GLY A 162 -1.14 -10.27 23.21
C GLY A 162 -1.03 -9.81 21.75
N TYR A 163 -0.40 -10.61 20.90
CA TYR A 163 -0.30 -10.34 19.47
C TYR A 163 -1.53 -10.76 18.66
N GLY A 164 -2.48 -11.45 19.28
CA GLY A 164 -3.70 -11.91 18.61
C GLY A 164 -3.44 -12.88 17.45
N VAL A 165 -2.45 -13.76 17.60
CA VAL A 165 -2.01 -14.71 16.57
C VAL A 165 -2.54 -16.11 16.84
N VAL A 166 -3.01 -16.77 15.77
CA VAL A 166 -3.28 -18.21 15.72
C VAL A 166 -2.46 -18.81 14.59
N ALA A 167 -1.35 -19.44 14.95
CA ALA A 167 -0.37 -20.00 14.02
C ALA A 167 -0.01 -21.44 14.43
N PRO A 168 -0.80 -22.43 13.99
CA PRO A 168 -0.64 -23.84 14.40
C PRO A 168 0.74 -24.43 14.06
N GLU A 169 1.37 -23.96 12.97
CA GLU A 169 2.70 -24.39 12.55
C GLU A 169 3.80 -24.00 13.53
N TYR A 170 3.61 -22.91 14.29
CA TYR A 170 4.46 -22.48 15.40
C TYR A 170 3.96 -23.00 16.75
N GLY A 171 2.82 -23.74 16.80
CA GLY A 171 2.15 -24.12 18.04
C GLY A 171 1.64 -22.92 18.84
N TRP A 172 1.28 -21.83 18.14
CA TRP A 172 0.89 -20.56 18.73
C TRP A 172 -0.61 -20.31 18.67
N ASN A 173 -1.21 -19.90 19.79
CA ASN A 173 -2.62 -19.51 19.85
C ASN A 173 -2.88 -18.51 20.99
N ASP A 174 -2.89 -17.23 20.65
CA ASP A 174 -3.15 -16.14 21.61
C ASP A 174 -4.60 -16.05 22.09
N TYR A 175 -5.50 -16.88 21.56
CA TYR A 175 -6.90 -16.94 21.98
C TYR A 175 -7.19 -18.22 22.79
N GLU A 176 -6.18 -19.02 23.13
CA GLU A 176 -6.40 -20.28 23.82
C GLU A 176 -7.02 -20.05 25.23
N GLY A 177 -8.13 -20.71 25.47
CA GLY A 177 -8.81 -20.70 26.77
C GLY A 177 -9.68 -19.48 27.07
N VAL A 178 -9.86 -18.55 26.11
CA VAL A 178 -10.74 -17.38 26.24
C VAL A 178 -11.85 -17.42 25.17
N ASP A 179 -13.05 -16.99 25.55
CA ASP A 179 -14.15 -16.71 24.63
C ASP A 179 -14.27 -15.19 24.45
N VAL A 180 -13.94 -14.70 23.25
CA VAL A 180 -14.00 -13.28 22.90
C VAL A 180 -15.26 -12.92 22.10
N THR A 181 -16.18 -13.86 21.94
CA THR A 181 -17.45 -13.62 21.23
C THR A 181 -18.22 -12.46 21.88
N GLY A 182 -18.54 -11.45 21.08
CA GLY A 182 -19.24 -10.23 21.55
C GLY A 182 -18.38 -9.29 22.38
N LYS A 183 -17.05 -9.50 22.44
CA LYS A 183 -16.11 -8.67 23.18
C LYS A 183 -15.24 -7.85 22.24
N THR A 184 -14.48 -6.93 22.82
CA THR A 184 -13.44 -6.15 22.13
C THR A 184 -12.07 -6.67 22.53
N VAL A 185 -11.25 -7.01 21.54
CA VAL A 185 -9.87 -7.44 21.79
C VAL A 185 -8.89 -6.28 21.68
N VAL A 186 -7.89 -6.26 22.57
CA VAL A 186 -6.76 -5.32 22.57
C VAL A 186 -5.54 -6.10 22.14
N ILE A 187 -4.85 -5.63 21.08
CA ILE A 187 -3.86 -6.40 20.32
C ILE A 187 -2.58 -5.60 20.14
N LEU A 188 -1.42 -6.22 20.29
CA LEU A 188 -0.13 -5.64 19.92
C LEU A 188 0.10 -5.71 18.41
N ILE A 189 0.69 -4.66 17.84
CA ILE A 189 1.09 -4.66 16.43
C ILE A 189 2.36 -5.51 16.21
N ASN A 190 2.59 -6.01 15.00
CA ASN A 190 3.63 -6.94 14.59
C ASN A 190 3.39 -8.36 15.15
N ASP A 191 4.37 -9.24 15.09
CA ASP A 191 4.31 -10.61 15.60
C ASP A 191 5.38 -10.86 16.68
N PRO A 192 5.30 -11.96 17.43
CA PRO A 192 6.23 -12.23 18.52
C PRO A 192 7.70 -12.30 18.10
N GLY A 193 7.99 -12.66 16.84
CA GLY A 193 9.35 -12.73 16.32
C GLY A 193 10.07 -11.40 16.31
N PHE A 194 9.36 -10.29 16.08
CA PHE A 194 9.92 -8.94 16.16
C PHE A 194 10.49 -8.62 17.55
N ALA A 195 9.77 -9.02 18.61
CA ALA A 195 10.17 -8.72 19.99
C ALA A 195 11.29 -9.63 20.51
N ASP A 196 11.41 -10.87 20.02
CA ASP A 196 12.49 -11.80 20.33
C ASP A 196 12.99 -12.52 19.06
N PRO A 197 13.81 -11.85 18.24
CA PRO A 197 14.31 -12.41 16.97
C PRO A 197 15.13 -13.69 17.12
N ASP A 198 15.75 -13.88 18.29
CA ASP A 198 16.63 -15.03 18.58
C ASP A 198 15.84 -16.28 19.03
N ALA A 199 14.55 -16.14 19.31
CA ALA A 199 13.70 -17.24 19.75
C ALA A 199 13.39 -18.28 18.65
N GLY A 200 13.52 -17.87 17.37
CA GLY A 200 13.45 -18.78 16.21
C GLY A 200 12.04 -19.06 15.69
N TRP A 201 11.02 -18.29 16.08
CA TRP A 201 9.69 -18.30 15.48
C TRP A 201 9.39 -17.04 14.68
N PHE A 202 8.37 -17.08 13.85
CA PHE A 202 7.89 -15.97 13.01
C PHE A 202 8.99 -15.31 12.16
N ASN A 203 9.96 -16.10 11.67
CA ASN A 203 11.10 -15.62 10.87
C ASN A 203 11.97 -14.54 11.55
N GLY A 204 12.04 -14.52 12.88
CA GLY A 204 12.81 -13.56 13.66
C GLY A 204 12.26 -12.13 13.49
N SER A 205 13.13 -11.16 13.16
CA SER A 205 12.70 -9.76 13.00
C SER A 205 11.90 -9.50 11.71
N ALA A 206 11.94 -10.41 10.73
CA ALA A 206 11.16 -10.24 9.50
C ALA A 206 9.67 -10.44 9.80
N MET A 207 8.88 -9.41 9.50
CA MET A 207 7.43 -9.48 9.72
C MET A 207 6.82 -10.61 8.88
N THR A 208 6.01 -11.46 9.53
CA THR A 208 5.16 -12.42 8.83
C THR A 208 3.77 -11.83 8.55
N TYR A 209 2.89 -12.57 7.84
CA TYR A 209 1.51 -12.14 7.67
C TYR A 209 0.79 -11.94 9.02
N TYR A 210 1.13 -12.72 10.03
CA TYR A 210 0.60 -12.59 11.39
C TYR A 210 0.92 -11.24 12.04
N GLY A 211 2.02 -10.58 11.63
CA GLY A 211 2.40 -9.26 12.09
C GLY A 211 1.60 -8.10 11.48
N ARG A 212 0.90 -8.33 10.37
CA ARG A 212 0.12 -7.30 9.67
C ARG A 212 -1.10 -6.87 10.47
N TRP A 213 -1.38 -5.56 10.45
CA TRP A 213 -2.57 -5.00 11.07
C TRP A 213 -3.88 -5.59 10.48
N THR A 214 -3.89 -5.90 9.19
CA THR A 214 -5.01 -6.55 8.52
C THR A 214 -5.32 -7.90 9.15
N TYR A 215 -4.30 -8.72 9.37
CA TYR A 215 -4.44 -10.02 10.03
C TYR A 215 -5.08 -9.90 11.43
N LYS A 216 -4.69 -8.85 12.20
CA LYS A 216 -5.22 -8.64 13.56
C LYS A 216 -6.75 -8.50 13.55
N TYR A 217 -7.28 -7.73 12.61
CA TYR A 217 -8.74 -7.57 12.47
C TYR A 217 -9.41 -8.80 11.88
N GLU A 218 -8.78 -9.46 10.92
CA GLU A 218 -9.29 -10.71 10.35
C GLU A 218 -9.38 -11.82 11.42
N GLU A 219 -8.33 -11.97 12.24
CA GLU A 219 -8.32 -13.01 13.28
C GLU A 219 -9.30 -12.67 14.41
N ALA A 220 -9.37 -11.42 14.84
CA ALA A 220 -10.37 -10.99 15.82
C ALA A 220 -11.80 -11.33 15.35
N ALA A 221 -12.13 -11.09 14.09
CA ALA A 221 -13.41 -11.46 13.51
C ALA A 221 -13.62 -12.98 13.47
N ARG A 222 -12.61 -13.77 13.05
CA ARG A 222 -12.68 -15.25 13.06
C ARG A 222 -12.93 -15.81 14.45
N GLN A 223 -12.44 -15.16 15.49
CA GLN A 223 -12.66 -15.52 16.89
C GLN A 223 -13.99 -15.00 17.45
N GLY A 224 -14.77 -14.23 16.64
CA GLY A 224 -16.10 -13.71 17.01
C GLY A 224 -16.08 -12.43 17.84
N ALA A 225 -14.96 -11.70 17.87
CA ALA A 225 -14.89 -10.38 18.50
C ALA A 225 -15.71 -9.34 17.72
N GLU A 226 -16.51 -8.52 18.43
CA GLU A 226 -17.27 -7.42 17.82
C GLU A 226 -16.42 -6.15 17.67
N GLY A 227 -15.39 -5.97 18.51
CA GLY A 227 -14.44 -4.86 18.43
C GLY A 227 -12.99 -5.34 18.45
N ALA A 228 -12.09 -4.58 17.77
CA ALA A 228 -10.68 -4.84 17.84
C ALA A 228 -9.88 -3.54 17.89
N ILE A 229 -8.98 -3.41 18.85
CA ILE A 229 -8.14 -2.25 19.10
C ILE A 229 -6.68 -2.66 18.99
N ILE A 230 -5.95 -2.12 18.01
CA ILE A 230 -4.51 -2.31 17.90
C ILE A 230 -3.79 -1.22 18.70
N VAL A 231 -2.83 -1.62 19.53
CA VAL A 231 -1.92 -0.70 20.22
C VAL A 231 -0.80 -0.31 19.26
N HIS A 232 -0.72 0.97 18.94
CA HIS A 232 0.33 1.49 18.08
C HIS A 232 1.63 1.67 18.85
N GLN A 233 2.67 0.96 18.42
CA GLN A 233 4.05 1.14 18.87
C GLN A 233 4.91 1.46 17.63
N THR A 234 5.65 2.58 17.64
CA THR A 234 6.35 3.09 16.43
C THR A 234 7.37 2.10 15.88
N ALA A 235 8.16 1.44 16.72
CA ALA A 235 9.18 0.51 16.24
C ALA A 235 8.56 -0.78 15.63
N PRO A 236 7.63 -1.49 16.30
CA PRO A 236 6.98 -2.65 15.72
C PRO A 236 6.12 -2.33 14.49
N ALA A 237 5.47 -1.16 14.45
CA ALA A 237 4.67 -0.74 13.30
C ALA A 237 5.52 -0.33 12.10
N SER A 238 6.78 0.05 12.31
CA SER A 238 7.72 0.60 11.30
C SER A 238 7.34 2.00 10.79
N TYR A 239 6.35 2.65 11.36
CA TYR A 239 5.91 4.02 11.04
C TYR A 239 5.38 4.76 12.28
N PRO A 240 5.43 6.11 12.27
CA PRO A 240 4.93 6.91 13.39
C PRO A 240 3.39 6.95 13.42
N TRP A 241 2.82 7.38 14.58
CA TRP A 241 1.37 7.56 14.74
C TRP A 241 0.71 8.42 13.66
N GLY A 242 1.42 9.44 13.17
CA GLY A 242 0.92 10.30 12.10
C GLY A 242 0.53 9.55 10.82
N THR A 243 1.20 8.43 10.51
CA THR A 243 0.83 7.56 9.37
C THR A 243 -0.51 6.87 9.61
N VAL A 244 -0.72 6.33 10.83
CA VAL A 244 -2.03 5.74 11.19
C VAL A 244 -3.13 6.79 11.11
N GLN A 245 -2.87 7.97 11.68
CA GLN A 245 -3.80 9.09 11.67
C GLN A 245 -4.20 9.50 10.24
N SER A 246 -3.25 9.66 9.33
CA SER A 246 -3.54 10.07 7.95
C SER A 246 -4.21 8.98 7.11
N SER A 247 -3.86 7.73 7.33
CA SER A 247 -4.39 6.59 6.57
C SER A 247 -5.85 6.26 6.93
N TRP A 248 -6.25 6.51 8.20
CA TRP A 248 -7.57 6.11 8.70
C TRP A 248 -8.55 7.29 8.89
N THR A 249 -8.21 8.46 8.37
CA THR A 249 -9.11 9.62 8.31
C THR A 249 -9.58 9.88 6.89
N GLY A 250 -10.82 10.35 6.73
CA GLY A 250 -11.42 10.60 5.42
C GLY A 250 -12.05 9.35 4.79
N PRO A 251 -12.26 9.35 3.48
CA PRO A 251 -12.87 8.22 2.77
C PRO A 251 -12.05 6.93 2.89
N GLN A 252 -12.74 5.83 3.20
CA GLN A 252 -12.19 4.48 3.22
C GLN A 252 -12.91 3.63 2.18
N PHE A 253 -12.21 2.69 1.55
CA PHE A 253 -12.79 1.86 0.51
C PHE A 253 -12.85 0.39 0.94
N THR A 254 -13.85 -0.33 0.45
CA THR A 254 -13.95 -1.79 0.53
C THR A 254 -14.48 -2.34 -0.79
N LEU A 255 -14.15 -3.59 -1.10
CA LEU A 255 -14.76 -4.27 -2.25
C LEU A 255 -16.26 -4.50 -2.00
N ALA A 256 -17.09 -4.18 -2.98
CA ALA A 256 -18.53 -4.48 -2.89
C ALA A 256 -18.82 -5.99 -2.77
N SER A 257 -17.93 -6.85 -3.33
CA SER A 257 -18.00 -8.30 -3.21
C SER A 257 -17.76 -8.82 -1.78
N SER A 258 -17.13 -8.01 -0.93
CA SER A 258 -16.86 -8.37 0.46
C SER A 258 -17.97 -7.93 1.43
N ALA A 259 -19.06 -7.34 0.92
CA ALA A 259 -20.23 -7.04 1.74
C ALA A 259 -20.84 -8.32 2.31
N GLY A 260 -21.00 -8.36 3.64
CA GLY A 260 -21.52 -9.53 4.37
C GLY A 260 -20.45 -10.56 4.75
N GLN A 261 -19.16 -10.30 4.53
CA GLN A 261 -18.08 -11.06 5.19
C GLN A 261 -18.10 -10.76 6.69
N GLU A 262 -17.78 -11.76 7.50
CA GLU A 262 -17.63 -11.57 8.95
C GLU A 262 -16.45 -10.66 9.23
N ARG A 263 -16.70 -9.59 9.98
CA ARG A 263 -15.71 -8.57 10.38
C ARG A 263 -16.03 -8.09 11.79
N ALA A 264 -15.03 -7.64 12.51
CA ALA A 264 -15.27 -6.87 13.73
C ALA A 264 -16.05 -5.59 13.37
N ASP A 265 -17.14 -5.32 14.08
CA ASP A 265 -18.01 -4.17 13.79
C ASP A 265 -17.26 -2.84 13.93
N VAL A 266 -16.39 -2.73 14.95
CA VAL A 266 -15.56 -1.56 15.20
C VAL A 266 -14.08 -1.95 15.22
N GLN A 267 -13.30 -1.30 14.39
CA GLN A 267 -11.85 -1.43 14.32
C GLN A 267 -11.21 -0.11 14.74
N ALA A 268 -10.16 -0.19 15.56
CA ALA A 268 -9.49 1.00 16.08
C ALA A 268 -7.99 0.79 16.26
N TRP A 269 -7.26 1.91 16.24
CA TRP A 269 -5.92 2.00 16.77
C TRP A 269 -5.91 2.96 17.95
N ILE A 270 -5.12 2.63 18.97
CA ILE A 270 -4.87 3.50 20.13
C ILE A 270 -3.37 3.75 20.25
N THR A 271 -2.98 4.95 20.70
CA THR A 271 -1.57 5.25 20.99
C THR A 271 -1.05 4.41 22.15
N GLU A 272 0.26 4.11 22.15
CA GLU A 272 0.91 3.38 23.25
C GLU A 272 0.71 4.07 24.60
N ASP A 273 0.82 5.41 24.65
CA ASP A 273 0.61 6.18 25.87
C ASP A 273 -0.79 5.95 26.47
N LYS A 274 -1.83 5.89 25.61
CA LYS A 274 -3.20 5.64 26.06
C LYS A 274 -3.45 4.18 26.43
N ALA A 275 -2.76 3.26 25.77
CA ALA A 275 -2.78 1.85 26.18
C ALA A 275 -2.16 1.69 27.58
N ILE A 276 -1.03 2.33 27.84
CA ILE A 276 -0.42 2.33 29.19
C ILE A 276 -1.38 2.92 30.24
N GLU A 277 -2.03 4.07 29.95
CA GLU A 277 -3.05 4.65 30.86
C GLU A 277 -4.22 3.68 31.12
N LEU A 278 -4.68 2.94 30.10
CA LEU A 278 -5.75 1.95 30.24
C LEU A 278 -5.32 0.80 31.17
N PHE A 279 -4.13 0.25 30.94
CA PHE A 279 -3.63 -0.86 31.76
C PHE A 279 -3.39 -0.42 33.20
N ASP A 280 -2.78 0.75 33.42
CA ASP A 280 -2.57 1.34 34.77
C ASP A 280 -3.90 1.53 35.53
N ALA A 281 -4.96 1.99 34.84
CA ALA A 281 -6.29 2.16 35.45
C ALA A 281 -6.92 0.82 35.88
N LEU A 282 -6.46 -0.29 35.30
CA LEU A 282 -6.88 -1.64 35.66
C LEU A 282 -5.97 -2.32 36.69
N ASP A 283 -4.95 -1.64 37.21
CA ASP A 283 -3.89 -2.19 38.05
C ASP A 283 -3.05 -3.28 37.33
N LEU A 284 -2.90 -3.18 36.00
CA LEU A 284 -2.11 -4.04 35.13
C LEU A 284 -0.84 -3.32 34.66
N ASP A 285 0.25 -4.06 34.45
CA ASP A 285 1.49 -3.53 33.89
C ASP A 285 1.57 -3.87 32.38
N PHE A 286 1.42 -2.84 31.53
CA PHE A 286 1.46 -2.99 30.08
C PHE A 286 2.77 -3.59 29.58
N VAL A 287 3.90 -3.15 30.15
CA VAL A 287 5.24 -3.62 29.73
C VAL A 287 5.45 -5.07 30.13
N GLU A 288 5.06 -5.44 31.36
CA GLU A 288 5.15 -6.84 31.84
C GLU A 288 4.29 -7.77 30.97
N LEU A 289 3.05 -7.37 30.67
CA LEU A 289 2.12 -8.18 29.86
C LEU A 289 2.54 -8.25 28.39
N SER A 290 3.07 -7.17 27.80
CA SER A 290 3.64 -7.19 26.45
C SER A 290 4.85 -8.13 26.37
N GLN A 291 5.70 -8.16 27.38
CA GLN A 291 6.81 -9.11 27.46
C GLN A 291 6.33 -10.56 27.64
N ALA A 292 5.29 -10.77 28.43
CA ALA A 292 4.70 -12.11 28.60
C ALA A 292 4.08 -12.63 27.30
N ALA A 293 3.53 -11.73 26.47
CA ALA A 293 2.93 -12.07 25.17
C ALA A 293 3.95 -12.58 24.11
N VAL A 294 5.26 -12.49 24.38
CA VAL A 294 6.32 -13.05 23.52
C VAL A 294 6.54 -14.55 23.80
N SER A 295 5.55 -15.25 24.27
CA SER A 295 5.64 -16.68 24.61
C SER A 295 4.43 -17.44 24.10
N PRO A 296 4.60 -18.63 23.51
CA PRO A 296 3.46 -19.49 23.13
C PRO A 296 2.62 -19.97 24.33
N ASP A 297 3.17 -19.83 25.57
CA ASP A 297 2.44 -20.13 26.81
C ASP A 297 1.68 -18.91 27.36
N PHE A 298 1.62 -17.81 26.60
CA PHE A 298 0.87 -16.62 26.98
C PHE A 298 -0.61 -16.96 27.20
N THR A 299 -1.20 -16.37 28.21
CA THR A 299 -2.63 -16.52 28.50
C THR A 299 -3.31 -15.15 28.38
N PRO A 300 -4.38 -15.03 27.56
CA PRO A 300 -5.15 -13.79 27.46
C PRO A 300 -5.58 -13.23 28.82
N VAL A 301 -5.60 -11.89 28.91
CA VAL A 301 -5.94 -11.19 30.15
C VAL A 301 -7.32 -10.59 30.05
N ASP A 302 -8.22 -11.03 30.94
CA ASP A 302 -9.55 -10.44 31.09
C ASP A 302 -9.43 -9.01 31.64
N MET A 303 -9.93 -8.03 30.87
CA MET A 303 -9.95 -6.62 31.22
C MET A 303 -11.38 -6.15 31.55
N GLY A 304 -12.26 -7.06 32.05
CA GLY A 304 -13.71 -6.84 32.18
C GLY A 304 -14.16 -5.69 33.08
N ARG A 305 -13.22 -4.97 33.74
CA ARG A 305 -13.49 -3.64 34.36
C ARG A 305 -13.48 -2.52 33.32
N ALA A 306 -12.93 -2.80 32.13
CA ALA A 306 -12.91 -1.88 31.00
C ALA A 306 -13.93 -2.31 29.93
N THR A 307 -14.63 -1.34 29.39
CA THR A 307 -15.59 -1.55 28.29
C THR A 307 -15.37 -0.52 27.20
N MET A 308 -15.59 -0.90 25.94
CA MET A 308 -15.59 -0.01 24.79
C MET A 308 -17.02 0.24 24.34
N SER A 309 -17.34 1.51 24.07
CA SER A 309 -18.58 1.92 23.42
C SER A 309 -18.24 2.77 22.22
N ALA A 310 -18.90 2.51 21.09
CA ALA A 310 -18.73 3.26 19.88
C ALA A 310 -20.06 3.46 19.16
N SER A 311 -20.22 4.60 18.51
CA SER A 311 -21.33 4.87 17.61
C SER A 311 -20.78 5.58 16.38
N LEU A 312 -20.84 4.92 15.24
CA LEU A 312 -20.32 5.40 13.97
C LEU A 312 -21.49 5.79 13.06
N THR A 313 -21.39 6.96 12.48
CA THR A 313 -22.28 7.43 11.42
C THR A 313 -21.46 7.59 10.16
N ASN A 314 -21.79 6.84 9.13
CA ASN A 314 -21.06 6.81 7.87
C ASN A 314 -21.92 7.33 6.72
N SER A 315 -21.32 8.05 5.78
CA SER A 315 -21.88 8.23 4.45
C SER A 315 -21.32 7.17 3.50
N LEU A 316 -22.20 6.51 2.75
CA LEU A 316 -21.81 5.44 1.84
C LEU A 316 -22.01 5.85 0.39
N ARG A 317 -21.05 5.52 -0.47
CA ARG A 317 -21.17 5.69 -1.92
C ARG A 317 -20.71 4.40 -2.62
N SER A 318 -21.51 3.92 -3.57
CA SER A 318 -21.08 2.84 -4.47
C SER A 318 -20.34 3.47 -5.65
N LEU A 319 -19.14 3.03 -5.87
CA LEU A 319 -18.22 3.53 -6.89
C LEU A 319 -17.66 2.36 -7.72
N THR A 320 -17.01 2.69 -8.81
CA THR A 320 -16.24 1.72 -9.60
C THR A 320 -14.93 2.35 -9.96
N SER A 321 -13.85 1.65 -9.73
CA SER A 321 -12.53 1.93 -10.30
C SER A 321 -12.14 0.82 -11.26
N ASN A 322 -11.02 0.94 -11.97
CA ASN A 322 -10.66 -0.02 -13.01
C ASN A 322 -9.24 -0.55 -12.82
N ASN A 323 -9.07 -1.88 -12.78
CA ASN A 323 -7.79 -2.45 -13.19
C ASN A 323 -7.66 -2.31 -14.70
N VAL A 324 -6.46 -2.03 -15.19
CA VAL A 324 -6.16 -1.92 -16.62
C VAL A 324 -5.33 -3.13 -17.04
N ALA A 325 -5.76 -3.86 -18.05
CA ALA A 325 -5.11 -5.10 -18.43
C ALA A 325 -4.89 -5.21 -19.96
N GLY A 326 -3.66 -5.59 -20.32
CA GLY A 326 -3.25 -5.89 -21.68
C GLY A 326 -2.47 -7.20 -21.75
N GLN A 327 -2.38 -7.80 -22.94
CA GLN A 327 -1.66 -9.05 -23.12
C GLN A 327 -0.81 -9.08 -24.39
N VAL A 328 0.20 -9.95 -24.35
CA VAL A 328 0.90 -10.49 -25.52
C VAL A 328 0.58 -11.98 -25.61
N THR A 329 -0.08 -12.40 -26.66
CA THR A 329 -0.44 -13.82 -26.85
C THR A 329 0.80 -14.68 -27.15
N GLY A 330 0.96 -15.78 -26.42
CA GLY A 330 2.06 -16.73 -26.58
C GLY A 330 2.02 -17.49 -27.91
N SER A 331 3.20 -17.77 -28.47
CA SER A 331 3.34 -18.40 -29.77
C SER A 331 3.19 -19.93 -29.77
N GLU A 332 3.53 -20.58 -28.64
CA GLU A 332 3.58 -22.04 -28.52
C GLU A 332 2.66 -22.58 -27.42
N ARG A 333 2.54 -21.82 -26.29
CA ARG A 333 1.75 -22.15 -25.10
C ARG A 333 0.85 -20.98 -24.70
N PRO A 334 -0.15 -20.63 -25.56
CA PRO A 334 -0.98 -19.43 -25.34
C PRO A 334 -1.90 -19.52 -24.11
N ASP A 335 -2.12 -20.72 -23.56
CA ASP A 335 -2.96 -20.96 -22.38
C ASP A 335 -2.14 -21.04 -21.08
N GLU A 336 -0.82 -20.79 -21.11
CA GLU A 336 0.05 -20.64 -19.95
C GLU A 336 0.48 -19.18 -19.83
N TYR A 337 0.40 -18.62 -18.62
CA TYR A 337 0.50 -17.17 -18.42
C TYR A 337 1.62 -16.79 -17.48
N VAL A 338 2.32 -15.69 -17.80
CA VAL A 338 3.22 -14.98 -16.90
C VAL A 338 2.61 -13.60 -16.63
N LEU A 339 2.47 -13.23 -15.35
CA LEU A 339 1.79 -12.01 -14.92
C LEU A 339 2.80 -10.93 -14.56
N PHE A 340 2.49 -9.68 -14.93
CA PHE A 340 3.19 -8.47 -14.50
C PHE A 340 2.18 -7.54 -13.83
N MET A 341 2.50 -7.05 -12.65
CA MET A 341 1.59 -6.25 -11.83
C MET A 341 2.28 -5.01 -11.26
N ALA A 342 1.56 -3.89 -11.26
CA ALA A 342 1.90 -2.66 -10.57
C ALA A 342 0.60 -1.91 -10.26
N HIS A 343 0.53 -1.13 -9.17
CA HIS A 343 -0.65 -0.29 -8.96
C HIS A 343 -0.49 1.08 -9.63
N TRP A 344 -1.61 1.62 -10.10
CA TRP A 344 -1.63 2.91 -10.76
C TRP A 344 -2.21 4.03 -9.89
N ASP A 345 -2.99 3.68 -8.88
CA ASP A 345 -3.57 4.66 -7.97
C ASP A 345 -2.53 5.22 -6.99
N HIS A 346 -2.85 6.36 -6.42
CA HIS A 346 -2.17 6.90 -5.27
C HIS A 346 -3.17 7.64 -4.37
N ILE A 347 -2.71 8.42 -3.41
CA ILE A 347 -3.53 8.99 -2.33
C ILE A 347 -4.56 10.03 -2.83
N GLY A 348 -4.35 10.61 -4.01
CA GLY A 348 -5.23 11.65 -4.55
C GLY A 348 -4.96 13.03 -3.95
N VAL A 349 -6.02 13.82 -3.72
CA VAL A 349 -5.95 15.17 -3.13
C VAL A 349 -6.42 15.16 -1.68
N ARG A 350 -5.64 15.74 -0.76
CA ARG A 350 -5.95 15.84 0.67
C ARG A 350 -6.11 17.29 1.10
N LEU A 351 -7.34 17.81 1.06
CA LEU A 351 -7.66 19.22 1.35
C LEU A 351 -7.45 19.65 2.80
N ASN A 352 -7.28 18.73 3.73
CA ASN A 352 -7.19 18.99 5.18
C ASN A 352 -5.75 19.02 5.71
N PHE A 353 -4.75 18.81 4.85
CA PHE A 353 -3.35 18.91 5.23
C PHE A 353 -2.84 20.35 5.16
N SER A 354 -2.03 20.73 6.16
CA SER A 354 -1.40 22.05 6.22
C SER A 354 -0.21 22.11 5.25
N GLY A 355 -0.41 22.61 4.06
CA GLY A 355 0.62 22.83 3.03
C GLY A 355 0.02 23.59 1.86
N ASP A 356 0.87 24.21 1.04
CA ASP A 356 0.44 24.89 -0.20
C ASP A 356 0.14 23.87 -1.30
N ASP A 357 0.77 22.69 -1.23
CA ASP A 357 0.55 21.56 -2.11
C ASP A 357 -0.27 20.47 -1.41
N GLN A 358 -1.31 19.99 -2.10
CA GLN A 358 -2.29 19.04 -1.60
C GLN A 358 -2.47 17.83 -2.53
N ILE A 359 -1.74 17.81 -3.65
CA ILE A 359 -1.74 16.73 -4.62
C ILE A 359 -0.63 15.74 -4.24
N TYR A 360 -0.98 14.49 -4.14
CA TYR A 360 -0.04 13.39 -3.89
C TYR A 360 0.28 12.71 -5.21
N ASN A 361 1.31 13.22 -5.91
CA ASN A 361 1.61 12.82 -7.29
C ASN A 361 2.07 11.38 -7.42
N GLY A 362 2.74 10.80 -6.40
CA GLY A 362 3.16 9.41 -6.39
C GLY A 362 4.07 9.06 -7.57
N ALA A 363 5.16 9.81 -7.74
CA ALA A 363 6.08 9.60 -8.84
C ALA A 363 6.87 8.30 -8.66
N VAL A 364 7.44 8.09 -7.47
CA VAL A 364 8.07 6.81 -7.09
C VAL A 364 6.99 5.78 -6.77
N ASP A 365 5.99 6.17 -6.01
CA ASP A 365 4.89 5.32 -5.53
C ASP A 365 3.55 5.67 -6.26
N ASN A 366 3.18 5.02 -7.38
CA ASN A 366 3.91 3.96 -8.07
C ASN A 366 3.92 4.20 -9.60
N ALA A 367 4.15 5.47 -10.03
CA ALA A 367 4.31 5.72 -11.46
C ALA A 367 5.55 4.99 -12.04
N THR A 368 6.59 4.74 -11.21
CA THR A 368 7.77 3.97 -11.61
C THR A 368 7.43 2.52 -11.94
N GLY A 369 6.65 1.83 -11.11
CA GLY A 369 6.25 0.44 -11.34
C GLY A 369 5.34 0.28 -12.54
N VAL A 370 4.35 1.19 -12.70
CA VAL A 370 3.52 1.22 -13.93
C VAL A 370 4.37 1.43 -15.17
N THR A 371 5.35 2.33 -15.10
CA THR A 371 6.29 2.55 -16.20
C THR A 371 7.08 1.28 -16.52
N ALA A 372 7.58 0.58 -15.50
CA ALA A 372 8.33 -0.65 -15.71
C ALA A 372 7.50 -1.73 -16.43
N ILE A 373 6.22 -1.94 -16.05
CA ILE A 373 5.37 -2.90 -16.77
C ILE A 373 5.04 -2.45 -18.19
N LEU A 374 4.93 -1.14 -18.48
CA LEU A 374 4.73 -0.62 -19.83
C LEU A 374 5.99 -0.79 -20.70
N GLU A 375 7.20 -0.56 -20.15
CA GLU A 375 8.47 -0.82 -20.83
C GLU A 375 8.63 -2.30 -21.17
N LEU A 376 8.33 -3.20 -20.23
CA LEU A 376 8.33 -4.63 -20.47
C LEU A 376 7.31 -5.01 -21.55
N ALA A 377 6.11 -4.44 -21.50
CA ALA A 377 5.06 -4.66 -22.50
C ALA A 377 5.53 -4.26 -23.90
N GLU A 378 6.16 -3.09 -24.04
CA GLU A 378 6.72 -2.60 -25.29
C GLU A 378 7.83 -3.52 -25.81
N ALA A 379 8.76 -3.91 -24.93
CA ALA A 379 9.86 -4.81 -25.29
C ALA A 379 9.35 -6.16 -25.82
N TYR A 380 8.30 -6.72 -25.21
CA TYR A 380 7.71 -7.98 -25.66
C TYR A 380 6.86 -7.84 -26.92
N ALA A 381 6.01 -6.82 -27.02
CA ALA A 381 5.14 -6.62 -28.17
C ALA A 381 5.93 -6.36 -29.46
N LYS A 382 7.12 -5.75 -29.34
CA LYS A 382 7.99 -5.42 -30.46
C LYS A 382 9.17 -6.38 -30.65
N ALA A 383 9.25 -7.46 -29.84
CA ALA A 383 10.31 -8.44 -29.96
C ALA A 383 10.26 -9.17 -31.31
N ASP A 384 11.41 -9.36 -31.96
CA ASP A 384 11.53 -10.13 -33.22
C ASP A 384 11.03 -11.59 -33.07
N ILE A 385 11.17 -12.15 -31.86
CA ILE A 385 10.73 -13.50 -31.51
C ILE A 385 9.67 -13.35 -30.42
N PRO A 386 8.41 -13.71 -30.68
CA PRO A 386 7.36 -13.63 -29.66
C PRO A 386 7.64 -14.60 -28.51
N PRO A 387 7.13 -14.36 -27.30
CA PRO A 387 7.24 -15.30 -26.18
C PRO A 387 6.50 -16.59 -26.49
N GLU A 388 6.92 -17.71 -25.91
CA GLU A 388 6.21 -18.99 -26.09
C GLU A 388 4.91 -19.05 -25.27
N ARG A 389 4.93 -18.51 -24.01
CA ARG A 389 3.77 -18.32 -23.13
C ARG A 389 3.14 -16.97 -23.33
N SER A 390 1.86 -16.84 -23.00
CA SER A 390 1.18 -15.55 -22.95
C SER A 390 1.66 -14.70 -21.75
N LEU A 391 1.68 -13.39 -21.95
CA LEU A 391 2.07 -12.43 -20.91
C LEU A 391 0.87 -11.53 -20.62
N ILE A 392 0.54 -11.36 -19.35
CA ILE A 392 -0.55 -10.49 -18.89
C ILE A 392 0.06 -9.34 -18.08
N PHE A 393 -0.23 -8.12 -18.49
CA PHE A 393 0.19 -6.88 -17.83
C PHE A 393 -1.02 -6.25 -17.17
N VAL A 394 -0.99 -6.05 -15.85
CA VAL A 394 -2.11 -5.52 -15.08
C VAL A 394 -1.66 -4.34 -14.23
N ALA A 395 -2.17 -3.16 -14.55
CA ALA A 395 -2.08 -2.01 -13.65
C ALA A 395 -3.32 -2.02 -12.76
N VAL A 396 -3.15 -2.30 -11.46
CA VAL A 396 -4.26 -2.46 -10.51
C VAL A 396 -4.62 -1.14 -9.85
N THR A 397 -5.87 -1.02 -9.39
CA THR A 397 -6.40 0.14 -8.67
C THR A 397 -6.49 -0.11 -7.18
N ALA A 398 -6.60 0.97 -6.40
CA ALA A 398 -6.91 0.94 -4.97
C ALA A 398 -5.97 0.05 -4.12
N GLU A 399 -4.69 0.03 -4.48
CA GLU A 399 -3.62 -0.57 -3.68
C GLU A 399 -3.52 0.14 -2.34
N GLU A 400 -3.46 1.48 -2.36
CA GLU A 400 -3.35 2.39 -1.23
C GLU A 400 -4.54 2.30 -0.25
N SER A 401 -5.61 1.67 -0.71
CA SER A 401 -6.83 1.43 0.08
C SER A 401 -6.90 0.01 0.64
N GLY A 402 -5.78 -0.74 0.59
CA GLY A 402 -5.66 -2.11 1.12
C GLY A 402 -5.70 -3.19 0.04
N LEU A 403 -4.99 -3.01 -1.07
CA LEU A 403 -4.78 -4.00 -2.13
C LEU A 403 -6.09 -4.41 -2.83
N LEU A 404 -7.07 -3.50 -2.94
CA LEU A 404 -8.42 -3.88 -3.35
C LEU A 404 -8.50 -4.33 -4.82
N GLY A 405 -7.74 -3.69 -5.70
CA GLY A 405 -7.72 -4.04 -7.12
C GLY A 405 -7.10 -5.40 -7.37
N SER A 406 -5.98 -5.69 -6.75
CA SER A 406 -5.32 -6.99 -6.86
C SER A 406 -6.09 -8.10 -6.14
N GLU A 407 -6.73 -7.81 -4.99
CA GLU A 407 -7.62 -8.77 -4.33
C GLU A 407 -8.85 -9.07 -5.21
N TYR A 408 -9.41 -8.04 -5.88
CA TYR A 408 -10.51 -8.27 -6.83
C TYR A 408 -10.05 -9.11 -8.02
N TYR A 409 -8.84 -8.85 -8.56
CA TYR A 409 -8.23 -9.68 -9.60
C TYR A 409 -8.06 -11.13 -9.12
N ALA A 410 -7.53 -11.34 -7.92
CA ALA A 410 -7.32 -12.67 -7.36
C ALA A 410 -8.63 -13.45 -7.12
N GLN A 411 -9.75 -12.74 -6.84
CA GLN A 411 -11.09 -13.34 -6.72
C GLN A 411 -11.76 -13.57 -8.09
N ASN A 412 -11.46 -12.75 -9.08
CA ASN A 412 -12.07 -12.74 -10.40
C ASN A 412 -10.97 -12.66 -11.48
N PRO A 413 -10.09 -13.66 -11.56
CA PRO A 413 -8.90 -13.56 -12.40
C PRO A 413 -9.26 -13.51 -13.88
N LEU A 414 -8.54 -12.65 -14.63
CA LEU A 414 -8.71 -12.51 -16.08
C LEU A 414 -8.23 -13.75 -16.86
N VAL A 415 -7.29 -14.48 -16.26
CA VAL A 415 -6.77 -15.76 -16.74
C VAL A 415 -6.75 -16.76 -15.58
N PRO A 416 -6.91 -18.08 -15.82
CA PRO A 416 -6.94 -19.07 -14.73
C PRO A 416 -5.67 -19.05 -13.89
N LEU A 417 -5.80 -19.07 -12.55
CA LEU A 417 -4.64 -19.02 -11.65
C LEU A 417 -3.81 -20.31 -11.70
N ASP A 418 -4.41 -21.45 -11.95
CA ASP A 418 -3.76 -22.74 -12.19
C ASP A 418 -2.99 -22.80 -13.51
N GLN A 419 -3.28 -21.88 -14.45
CA GLN A 419 -2.53 -21.68 -15.69
C GLN A 419 -1.54 -20.51 -15.59
N THR A 420 -1.52 -19.78 -14.47
CA THR A 420 -0.54 -18.74 -14.19
C THR A 420 0.73 -19.35 -13.63
N VAL A 421 1.78 -19.37 -14.45
CA VAL A 421 3.06 -20.02 -14.14
C VAL A 421 3.80 -19.32 -13.00
N GLY A 422 3.73 -17.98 -12.98
CA GLY A 422 4.28 -17.10 -11.97
C GLY A 422 4.08 -15.65 -12.36
N GLY A 423 4.48 -14.73 -11.50
CA GLY A 423 4.33 -13.31 -11.78
C GLY A 423 5.39 -12.43 -11.15
N PHE A 424 5.38 -11.17 -11.56
CA PHE A 424 6.33 -10.12 -11.17
C PHE A 424 5.55 -8.91 -10.68
N ASN A 425 5.96 -8.37 -9.54
CA ASN A 425 5.38 -7.16 -8.96
C ASN A 425 6.41 -6.03 -9.01
N PHE A 426 5.94 -4.82 -9.33
CA PHE A 426 6.75 -3.61 -9.40
C PHE A 426 6.10 -2.53 -8.55
N ASP A 427 6.82 -2.07 -7.53
CA ASP A 427 6.24 -1.16 -6.56
C ASP A 427 7.31 -0.31 -5.86
N GLY A 428 7.41 0.96 -6.26
CA GLY A 428 8.26 1.92 -5.59
C GLY A 428 9.75 1.86 -5.99
N ILE A 429 10.05 1.75 -7.30
CA ILE A 429 11.44 1.73 -7.80
C ILE A 429 12.13 3.06 -7.46
N LEU A 430 13.19 3.01 -6.64
CA LEU A 430 13.89 4.19 -6.18
C LEU A 430 14.91 4.72 -7.21
N PRO A 431 15.07 6.04 -7.35
CA PRO A 431 16.04 6.67 -8.27
C PRO A 431 17.49 6.63 -7.72
N ILE A 432 17.98 5.45 -7.38
CA ILE A 432 19.33 5.24 -6.82
C ILE A 432 20.40 5.29 -7.93
N GLY A 433 20.01 5.14 -9.21
CA GLY A 433 20.90 4.86 -10.32
C GLY A 433 21.24 3.37 -10.39
N ARG A 434 22.25 3.01 -11.19
CA ARG A 434 22.67 1.61 -11.34
C ARG A 434 23.22 1.06 -10.05
N THR A 435 22.94 -0.22 -9.79
CA THR A 435 23.32 -0.91 -8.55
C THR A 435 24.13 -2.18 -8.80
N GLU A 436 24.93 -2.58 -7.81
CA GLU A 436 25.70 -3.84 -7.83
C GLU A 436 24.82 -5.05 -7.45
N ASP A 437 23.68 -4.79 -6.80
CA ASP A 437 22.74 -5.80 -6.31
C ASP A 437 21.32 -5.56 -6.83
N ILE A 438 20.48 -6.56 -6.64
CA ILE A 438 19.03 -6.44 -6.72
C ILE A 438 18.44 -6.94 -5.40
N VAL A 439 17.60 -6.14 -4.78
CA VAL A 439 16.92 -6.49 -3.53
C VAL A 439 15.70 -7.34 -3.85
N VAL A 440 15.54 -8.45 -3.13
CA VAL A 440 14.35 -9.30 -3.21
C VAL A 440 13.51 -9.08 -1.96
N ILE A 441 12.32 -8.56 -2.15
CA ILE A 441 11.32 -8.45 -1.08
C ILE A 441 10.68 -9.84 -0.90
N GLY A 442 10.81 -10.41 0.31
CA GLY A 442 10.46 -11.82 0.56
C GLY A 442 11.56 -12.79 0.11
N TYR A 443 12.83 -12.41 0.29
CA TYR A 443 14.00 -13.23 -0.05
C TYR A 443 13.91 -14.64 0.53
N GLY A 444 14.11 -15.64 -0.33
CA GLY A 444 13.98 -17.06 0.03
C GLY A 444 12.55 -17.59 -0.09
N ALA A 445 11.66 -16.93 -0.85
CA ALA A 445 10.27 -17.33 -0.94
C ALA A 445 9.99 -18.35 -2.07
N SER A 446 10.52 -18.17 -3.26
CA SER A 446 10.14 -18.98 -4.42
C SER A 446 11.29 -19.31 -5.38
N GLU A 447 11.09 -20.35 -6.19
CA GLU A 447 12.03 -20.77 -7.24
C GLU A 447 12.19 -19.72 -8.36
N LEU A 448 11.35 -18.67 -8.42
CA LEU A 448 11.56 -17.52 -9.30
C LEU A 448 12.87 -16.78 -8.97
N GLU A 449 13.32 -16.83 -7.72
CA GLU A 449 14.60 -16.28 -7.30
C GLU A 449 15.80 -16.99 -7.93
N ASP A 450 15.68 -18.30 -8.25
CA ASP A 450 16.76 -19.03 -8.92
C ASP A 450 16.94 -18.51 -10.35
N LEU A 451 15.86 -18.16 -11.04
CA LEU A 451 15.90 -17.52 -12.35
C LEU A 451 16.51 -16.12 -12.26
N LEU A 452 16.07 -15.33 -11.27
CA LEU A 452 16.62 -14.00 -11.01
C LEU A 452 18.12 -14.06 -10.71
N ARG A 453 18.55 -14.96 -9.85
CA ARG A 453 19.96 -15.17 -9.49
C ARG A 453 20.82 -15.47 -10.70
N MET A 454 20.32 -16.34 -11.58
CA MET A 454 21.02 -16.74 -12.80
C MET A 454 21.26 -15.55 -13.75
N GLU A 455 20.25 -14.70 -13.93
CA GLU A 455 20.35 -13.53 -14.82
C GLU A 455 21.15 -12.39 -14.16
N ALA A 456 20.98 -12.17 -12.86
CA ALA A 456 21.77 -11.18 -12.11
C ALA A 456 23.27 -11.51 -12.12
N GLU A 457 23.65 -12.76 -11.83
CA GLU A 457 25.04 -13.20 -11.85
C GLU A 457 25.68 -13.09 -13.25
N ALA A 458 24.90 -13.28 -14.32
CA ALA A 458 25.38 -13.09 -15.69
C ALA A 458 25.74 -11.62 -15.99
N ASP A 459 25.11 -10.68 -15.33
CA ASP A 459 25.41 -9.25 -15.40
C ASP A 459 26.43 -8.79 -14.35
N GLY A 460 26.92 -9.71 -13.50
CA GLY A 460 27.84 -9.39 -12.41
C GLY A 460 27.17 -8.79 -11.18
N MET A 461 25.85 -8.85 -11.10
CA MET A 461 25.04 -8.45 -9.94
C MET A 461 24.83 -9.63 -8.98
N TYR A 462 24.37 -9.33 -7.77
CA TYR A 462 24.00 -10.34 -6.78
C TYR A 462 22.66 -10.01 -6.14
N LEU A 463 22.00 -11.01 -5.56
CA LEU A 463 20.75 -10.82 -4.83
C LEU A 463 21.03 -10.40 -3.39
N SER A 464 20.30 -9.40 -2.92
CA SER A 464 20.29 -8.96 -1.52
C SER A 464 18.90 -9.18 -0.92
N PRO A 465 18.80 -9.58 0.36
CA PRO A 465 17.52 -9.55 1.07
C PRO A 465 17.08 -8.11 1.33
N ASP A 466 15.79 -7.94 1.60
CA ASP A 466 15.22 -6.68 2.08
C ASP A 466 16.03 -6.14 3.27
N PRO A 467 16.54 -4.89 3.20
CA PRO A 467 17.28 -4.29 4.30
C PRO A 467 16.41 -3.96 5.53
N ASN A 468 15.08 -3.91 5.39
CA ASN A 468 14.13 -3.56 6.44
C ASN A 468 13.00 -4.62 6.55
N PRO A 469 13.32 -5.90 6.77
CA PRO A 469 12.34 -6.98 6.68
C PRO A 469 11.25 -6.88 7.77
N GLU A 470 11.53 -6.16 8.87
CA GLU A 470 10.57 -5.85 9.92
C GLU A 470 9.45 -4.91 9.48
N ALA A 471 9.63 -4.18 8.38
CA ALA A 471 8.60 -3.34 7.78
C ALA A 471 7.50 -4.15 7.08
N GLY A 472 7.79 -5.42 6.73
CA GLY A 472 6.83 -6.34 6.13
C GLY A 472 6.38 -5.94 4.72
N TYR A 473 7.26 -5.35 3.91
CA TYR A 473 6.94 -4.91 2.54
C TYR A 473 6.36 -6.03 1.68
N PHE A 474 6.79 -7.29 1.89
CA PHE A 474 6.22 -8.44 1.21
C PHE A 474 4.69 -8.55 1.36
N TYR A 475 4.15 -8.14 2.49
CA TYR A 475 2.71 -8.21 2.79
C TYR A 475 1.97 -6.88 2.56
N ARG A 476 2.64 -5.89 1.95
CA ARG A 476 2.07 -4.54 1.74
C ARG A 476 1.83 -4.19 0.28
N SER A 477 2.21 -5.06 -0.66
CA SER A 477 2.05 -4.81 -2.08
C SER A 477 1.23 -5.91 -2.76
N ASP A 478 0.76 -5.65 -3.95
CA ASP A 478 -0.28 -6.37 -4.68
C ASP A 478 -0.01 -7.87 -4.91
N HIS A 479 1.27 -8.27 -5.03
CA HIS A 479 1.65 -9.66 -5.25
C HIS A 479 1.14 -10.62 -4.17
N VAL A 480 0.97 -10.12 -2.92
CA VAL A 480 0.55 -10.98 -1.81
C VAL A 480 -0.86 -11.54 -2.00
N THR A 481 -1.74 -10.81 -2.70
CA THR A 481 -3.11 -11.28 -2.96
C THR A 481 -3.11 -12.55 -3.83
N LEU A 482 -2.17 -12.66 -4.75
CA LEU A 482 -1.95 -13.84 -5.59
C LEU A 482 -1.14 -14.92 -4.88
N ALA A 483 -0.13 -14.55 -4.09
CA ALA A 483 0.61 -15.47 -3.24
C ALA A 483 -0.33 -16.24 -2.30
N ARG A 484 -1.28 -15.55 -1.69
CA ARG A 484 -2.36 -16.13 -0.86
C ARG A 484 -3.33 -17.06 -1.63
N ARG A 485 -3.23 -17.10 -2.95
CA ARG A 485 -3.94 -18.05 -3.83
C ARG A 485 -3.00 -19.12 -4.38
N GLY A 486 -1.73 -19.12 -3.97
CA GLY A 486 -0.73 -20.10 -4.35
C GLY A 486 0.11 -19.74 -5.57
N VAL A 487 -0.14 -18.64 -6.29
CA VAL A 487 0.65 -18.24 -7.46
C VAL A 487 2.02 -17.70 -7.00
N PRO A 488 3.15 -18.28 -7.44
CA PRO A 488 4.48 -17.74 -7.13
C PRO A 488 4.64 -16.35 -7.74
N MET A 489 5.02 -15.38 -6.89
CA MET A 489 5.23 -13.99 -7.29
C MET A 489 6.65 -13.55 -6.87
N LEU A 490 7.29 -12.78 -7.72
CA LEU A 490 8.59 -12.17 -7.45
C LEU A 490 8.42 -10.65 -7.33
N TYR A 491 8.96 -10.08 -6.25
CA TYR A 491 9.04 -8.64 -6.04
C TYR A 491 10.51 -8.26 -5.86
N ALA A 492 11.13 -7.72 -6.92
CA ALA A 492 12.56 -7.41 -6.98
C ALA A 492 12.82 -6.39 -8.09
N ASP A 493 12.60 -5.12 -7.82
CA ASP A 493 12.60 -4.04 -8.81
C ASP A 493 13.63 -2.93 -8.57
N SER A 494 14.40 -3.00 -7.48
CA SER A 494 15.44 -2.05 -7.13
C SER A 494 16.63 -2.75 -6.45
N GLY A 495 17.84 -2.15 -6.57
CA GLY A 495 18.99 -2.49 -5.76
C GLY A 495 19.19 -1.52 -4.59
N SER A 496 20.15 -1.82 -3.72
CA SER A 496 20.48 -0.99 -2.54
C SER A 496 21.94 -0.52 -2.52
N VAL A 497 22.80 -1.13 -3.32
CA VAL A 497 24.22 -0.81 -3.40
C VAL A 497 24.52 -0.12 -4.71
N ALA A 498 24.48 1.23 -4.72
CA ALA A 498 24.74 2.02 -5.91
C ALA A 498 26.16 1.75 -6.46
N GLU A 499 26.29 1.63 -7.80
CA GLU A 499 27.61 1.54 -8.46
C GLU A 499 28.46 2.78 -8.12
N ASP A 500 27.85 3.97 -8.12
CA ASP A 500 28.46 5.22 -7.71
C ASP A 500 28.00 5.63 -6.30
N GLY A 501 28.84 5.40 -5.28
CA GLY A 501 28.55 5.78 -3.89
C GLY A 501 28.25 4.63 -2.95
N GLY A 502 28.04 3.42 -3.48
CA GLY A 502 27.88 2.20 -2.69
C GLY A 502 26.63 2.17 -1.82
N ARG A 503 26.63 1.29 -0.84
CA ARG A 503 25.51 1.06 0.10
C ARG A 503 25.12 2.31 0.89
N GLU A 504 26.10 3.16 1.26
CA GLU A 504 25.82 4.36 2.04
C GLU A 504 24.96 5.35 1.25
N TYR A 505 25.25 5.52 -0.04
CA TYR A 505 24.47 6.40 -0.92
C TYR A 505 23.05 5.83 -1.15
N GLY A 506 22.91 4.53 -1.46
CA GLY A 506 21.59 3.90 -1.61
C GLY A 506 20.73 4.07 -0.36
N ALA A 507 21.30 3.80 0.83
CA ALA A 507 20.59 3.98 2.10
C ALA A 507 20.21 5.45 2.39
N GLN A 508 21.01 6.43 1.91
CA GLN A 508 20.66 7.84 2.03
C GLN A 508 19.44 8.19 1.15
N ILE A 509 19.40 7.71 -0.10
CA ILE A 509 18.26 7.93 -1.00
C ILE A 509 16.99 7.29 -0.44
N GLU A 510 17.03 6.03 -0.04
CA GLU A 510 15.91 5.32 0.57
C GLU A 510 15.39 6.03 1.83
N THR A 511 16.30 6.41 2.73
CA THR A 511 15.93 7.13 3.96
C THR A 511 15.33 8.49 3.65
N ALA A 512 15.90 9.24 2.69
CA ALA A 512 15.37 10.53 2.27
C ALA A 512 13.96 10.39 1.67
N TYR A 513 13.76 9.44 0.79
CA TYR A 513 12.46 9.14 0.22
C TYR A 513 11.43 8.81 1.31
N ARG A 514 11.69 7.84 2.15
CA ARG A 514 10.80 7.41 3.23
C ARG A 514 10.43 8.54 4.20
N LEU A 515 11.39 9.41 4.55
CA LEU A 515 11.15 10.50 5.50
C LEU A 515 10.52 11.74 4.87
N GLN A 516 10.77 12.02 3.58
CA GLN A 516 10.44 13.30 2.97
C GLN A 516 9.37 13.21 1.90
N ALA A 517 9.28 12.09 1.17
CA ALA A 517 8.42 11.94 -0.01
C ALA A 517 7.34 10.86 0.14
N TYR A 518 7.66 9.69 0.69
CA TYR A 518 6.73 8.57 0.79
C TYR A 518 5.39 8.97 1.43
N HIS A 519 4.29 8.81 0.69
CA HIS A 519 2.93 9.22 1.04
C HIS A 519 2.83 10.72 1.40
N LYS A 520 3.53 11.57 0.64
CA LYS A 520 3.50 13.03 0.78
C LYS A 520 3.46 13.71 -0.59
N PRO A 521 3.00 14.98 -0.67
CA PRO A 521 3.03 15.74 -1.91
C PRO A 521 4.44 15.90 -2.53
N ALA A 522 5.49 15.67 -1.75
CA ALA A 522 6.87 15.76 -2.23
C ALA A 522 7.33 14.53 -3.07
N ASP A 523 6.49 13.50 -3.25
CA ASP A 523 6.75 12.43 -4.20
C ASP A 523 6.40 12.85 -5.63
N GLU A 524 7.23 13.75 -6.15
CA GLU A 524 7.13 14.31 -7.49
C GLU A 524 8.28 13.84 -8.38
N PHE A 525 8.06 13.85 -9.69
CA PHE A 525 9.10 13.57 -10.67
C PHE A 525 10.20 14.63 -10.65
N ASP A 526 11.46 14.21 -10.51
CA ASP A 526 12.64 15.09 -10.67
C ASP A 526 13.39 14.75 -11.96
N PRO A 527 13.48 15.69 -12.95
CA PRO A 527 14.18 15.44 -14.20
C PRO A 527 15.70 15.21 -14.03
N ASN A 528 16.22 15.36 -12.82
CA ASN A 528 17.64 15.08 -12.50
C ASN A 528 17.85 13.66 -11.94
N TRP A 529 16.81 12.85 -11.82
CA TRP A 529 16.97 11.46 -11.40
C TRP A 529 17.91 10.69 -12.34
N ASP A 530 18.72 9.82 -11.78
CA ASP A 530 19.50 8.87 -12.56
C ASP A 530 18.60 7.71 -13.00
N MET A 531 18.18 7.74 -14.27
CA MET A 531 17.28 6.73 -14.84
C MET A 531 17.98 5.39 -15.11
N GLY A 532 19.31 5.31 -15.00
CA GLY A 532 20.07 4.11 -15.30
C GLY A 532 19.70 2.90 -14.44
N GLY A 533 19.26 3.13 -13.19
CA GLY A 533 18.78 2.08 -12.28
C GLY A 533 17.45 1.46 -12.72
N PHE A 534 16.49 2.29 -13.15
CA PHE A 534 15.19 1.83 -13.68
C PHE A 534 15.38 0.93 -14.90
N VAL A 535 16.21 1.37 -15.85
CA VAL A 535 16.53 0.58 -17.05
C VAL A 535 17.21 -0.72 -16.67
N GLN A 536 18.22 -0.68 -15.81
CA GLN A 536 18.97 -1.88 -15.36
C GLN A 536 18.05 -2.94 -14.73
N ALA A 537 17.22 -2.53 -13.78
CA ALA A 537 16.30 -3.44 -13.09
C ALA A 537 15.25 -4.02 -14.05
N THR A 538 14.67 -3.19 -14.91
CA THR A 538 13.64 -3.63 -15.87
C THR A 538 14.22 -4.52 -16.96
N GLU A 539 15.43 -4.26 -17.46
CA GLU A 539 16.13 -5.17 -18.39
C GLU A 539 16.46 -6.52 -17.73
N LEU A 540 16.83 -6.52 -16.44
CA LEU A 540 17.01 -7.75 -15.69
C LEU A 540 15.71 -8.54 -15.60
N MET A 541 14.59 -7.89 -15.23
CA MET A 541 13.28 -8.53 -15.17
C MET A 541 12.80 -9.01 -16.54
N TYR A 542 13.12 -8.29 -17.62
CA TYR A 542 12.85 -8.78 -18.98
C TYR A 542 13.54 -10.13 -19.25
N ARG A 543 14.83 -10.27 -18.90
CA ARG A 543 15.56 -11.53 -19.11
C ARG A 543 15.03 -12.67 -18.24
N VAL A 544 14.73 -12.38 -16.97
CA VAL A 544 14.14 -13.36 -16.04
C VAL A 544 12.78 -13.85 -16.53
N SER A 545 11.89 -12.91 -16.84
CA SER A 545 10.55 -13.23 -17.33
C SER A 545 10.57 -13.87 -18.73
N ARG A 546 11.53 -13.48 -19.58
CA ARG A 546 11.73 -14.12 -20.89
C ARG A 546 12.14 -15.58 -20.75
N ARG A 547 13.08 -15.88 -19.83
CA ARG A 547 13.46 -17.27 -19.55
C ARG A 547 12.26 -18.08 -19.06
N LEU A 548 11.44 -17.51 -18.18
CA LEU A 548 10.21 -18.16 -17.70
C LEU A 548 9.20 -18.37 -18.83
N ALA A 549 9.00 -17.35 -19.67
CA ALA A 549 8.04 -17.41 -20.77
C ALA A 549 8.42 -18.45 -21.84
N ASP A 550 9.72 -18.68 -22.06
CA ASP A 550 10.22 -19.60 -23.11
C ASP A 550 10.60 -20.99 -22.56
N SER A 551 10.49 -21.24 -21.24
CA SER A 551 10.76 -22.54 -20.64
C SER A 551 9.49 -23.39 -20.49
N GLU A 552 9.68 -24.70 -20.19
CA GLU A 552 8.62 -25.60 -19.74
C GLU A 552 8.48 -25.63 -18.21
N ASP A 553 9.32 -24.83 -17.50
CA ASP A 553 9.37 -24.83 -16.04
C ASP A 553 8.11 -24.20 -15.42
N TRP A 554 7.71 -24.77 -14.29
CA TRP A 554 6.63 -24.28 -13.44
C TRP A 554 7.22 -24.01 -12.04
N PRO A 555 7.80 -22.84 -11.80
CA PRO A 555 8.33 -22.48 -10.49
C PRO A 555 7.29 -22.63 -9.38
N ASN A 556 7.75 -23.03 -8.21
CA ASN A 556 6.92 -23.15 -7.02
C ASN A 556 7.51 -22.29 -5.88
N TRP A 557 6.79 -22.19 -4.80
CA TRP A 557 7.31 -21.70 -3.53
C TRP A 557 8.33 -22.71 -2.96
N TYR A 558 9.32 -22.25 -2.24
CA TYR A 558 10.25 -23.19 -1.55
C TYR A 558 9.50 -24.02 -0.49
N GLU A 559 10.08 -25.18 -0.12
CA GLU A 559 9.39 -26.19 0.71
C GLU A 559 8.86 -25.65 2.05
N ASP A 560 9.56 -24.69 2.65
CA ASP A 560 9.22 -24.12 3.96
C ASP A 560 8.34 -22.85 3.84
N ASN A 561 7.94 -22.44 2.63
CA ASN A 561 7.11 -21.26 2.42
C ASN A 561 5.61 -21.58 2.67
N GLU A 562 4.92 -20.71 3.38
CA GLU A 562 3.51 -20.83 3.77
C GLU A 562 2.54 -20.99 2.59
N PHE A 563 2.87 -20.46 1.41
CA PHE A 563 2.03 -20.52 0.22
C PHE A 563 2.24 -21.80 -0.61
N ARG A 564 3.28 -22.60 -0.30
CA ARG A 564 3.58 -23.84 -1.03
C ARG A 564 2.41 -24.80 -1.06
N VAL A 565 1.78 -25.04 0.07
CA VAL A 565 0.65 -25.97 0.20
C VAL A 565 -0.55 -25.54 -0.66
N LEU A 566 -0.74 -24.23 -0.85
CA LEU A 566 -1.82 -23.69 -1.67
C LEU A 566 -1.52 -23.92 -3.16
N ARG A 567 -0.26 -23.73 -3.59
CA ARG A 567 0.17 -24.01 -4.97
C ARG A 567 0.04 -25.49 -5.30
N ASP A 568 0.55 -26.35 -4.43
CA ASP A 568 0.48 -27.80 -4.63
C ASP A 568 -0.98 -28.28 -4.73
N ALA A 569 -1.88 -27.78 -3.89
CA ALA A 569 -3.30 -28.09 -3.96
C ALA A 569 -3.95 -27.60 -5.26
N MET A 570 -3.61 -26.38 -5.72
CA MET A 570 -4.10 -25.81 -6.98
C MET A 570 -3.66 -26.64 -8.19
N MET A 571 -2.43 -27.16 -8.18
CA MET A 571 -1.87 -27.93 -9.30
C MET A 571 -2.29 -29.39 -9.31
N ASP A 572 -2.88 -29.91 -8.22
CA ASP A 572 -3.40 -31.29 -8.12
C ASP A 572 -4.89 -31.40 -8.54
N GLU A 573 -5.61 -30.26 -8.69
CA GLU A 573 -7.01 -30.23 -9.18
C GLU A 573 -7.10 -30.31 -10.70
#